data_32cffea2b932096a03ef9eefd9beb668
#
_entry.id   32cffea2b932096a03ef9eefd9beb668
#
_cell.length_a   1.000
_cell.length_b   1.000
_cell.length_c   1.000
_cell.angle_alpha   90.00
_cell.angle_beta   90.00
_cell.angle_gamma   90.00
#
_symmetry.space_group_name_H-M   'P 1'
#
loop_
_entity.id
_entity.type
_entity.pdbx_description
1 polymer ?
#
loop_
_entity_poly.entity_id
_entity_poly.type
_entity_poly.pdbx_seq_one_letter_code
_entity_poly.pdbx_strand_id
1 'polypeptide(L)'
;LSKVETLFEAAPYSHGLFHYGGGVIFGPDGKLYIATGERNFYEHLNPKLPFAQDVSDRRGKIFRLNPDGSIPDDNPNFGSDAVSGLYSLGIRAAQGMTIDTRTGKIWFSEHGTIQGDELNILEAGANYGWPNRTTGGYRTKNYKPAEVEGALYKDPIHFWENTVAPTGLVFYSGTEFPEWRNSFIVPGLSKGSLWRVATENDQVISSEELF
;
A
#
# COMPACT_ATOMS: atom_id res chain seq x y z
N LEU A 1 -19.35 -6.80 -24.42
CA LEU A 1 -18.16 -5.94 -24.42
C LEU A 1 -17.73 -5.77 -25.88
N SER A 2 -17.78 -4.54 -26.40
CA SER A 2 -17.41 -4.24 -27.80
C SER A 2 -15.91 -4.03 -27.98
N LYS A 3 -15.17 -3.69 -26.91
CA LYS A 3 -13.72 -3.47 -26.89
C LYS A 3 -13.17 -3.73 -25.48
N VAL A 4 -12.02 -4.38 -25.41
CA VAL A 4 -11.24 -4.56 -24.18
C VAL A 4 -9.87 -3.98 -24.41
N GLU A 5 -9.40 -3.11 -23.51
CA GLU A 5 -8.09 -2.48 -23.58
C GLU A 5 -7.33 -2.75 -22.28
N THR A 6 -6.02 -3.01 -22.39
CA THR A 6 -5.13 -3.12 -21.23
C THR A 6 -4.63 -1.72 -20.88
N LEU A 7 -5.04 -1.20 -19.72
CA LEU A 7 -4.61 0.11 -19.22
C LEU A 7 -3.28 0.02 -18.43
N PHE A 8 -3.03 -1.10 -17.78
CA PHE A 8 -1.85 -1.32 -16.96
C PHE A 8 -1.45 -2.79 -16.96
N GLU A 9 -0.16 -3.04 -17.00
CA GLU A 9 0.43 -4.37 -16.88
C GLU A 9 1.46 -4.37 -15.75
N ALA A 10 1.25 -5.22 -14.76
CA ALA A 10 2.13 -5.34 -13.60
C ALA A 10 3.35 -6.26 -13.86
N ALA A 11 4.00 -6.09 -15.01
CA ALA A 11 5.25 -6.79 -15.34
C ALA A 11 6.42 -6.25 -14.47
N PRO A 12 7.51 -7.06 -14.29
CA PRO A 12 7.68 -8.43 -14.72
C PRO A 12 6.80 -9.40 -13.94
N TYR A 13 6.39 -10.48 -14.60
CA TYR A 13 5.67 -11.57 -13.90
C TYR A 13 6.66 -12.38 -13.06
N SER A 14 6.19 -12.89 -11.93
CA SER A 14 6.96 -13.75 -11.03
C SER A 14 6.23 -15.06 -10.78
N HIS A 15 6.98 -16.11 -10.48
CA HIS A 15 6.41 -17.39 -10.09
C HIS A 15 6.10 -17.49 -8.58
N GLY A 16 6.26 -16.37 -7.84
CA GLY A 16 5.91 -16.31 -6.42
C GLY A 16 4.41 -16.52 -6.20
N LEU A 17 4.05 -17.01 -5.01
CA LEU A 17 2.67 -17.25 -4.62
C LEU A 17 2.11 -16.13 -3.72
N PHE A 18 2.92 -15.12 -3.37
CA PHE A 18 2.62 -14.16 -2.32
C PHE A 18 2.90 -12.72 -2.73
N HIS A 19 2.33 -11.78 -1.99
CA HIS A 19 2.60 -10.34 -2.03
C HIS A 19 2.35 -9.70 -3.40
N TYR A 20 1.23 -10.03 -4.03
CA TYR A 20 0.83 -9.40 -5.29
C TYR A 20 0.23 -8.00 -5.08
N GLY A 21 -0.31 -7.72 -3.89
CA GLY A 21 -1.09 -6.53 -3.66
C GLY A 21 -2.43 -6.62 -4.41
N GLY A 22 -2.82 -5.54 -5.08
CA GLY A 22 -3.98 -5.55 -5.97
C GLY A 22 -5.04 -4.51 -5.60
N GLY A 23 -4.72 -3.56 -4.73
CA GLY A 23 -5.59 -2.41 -4.48
C GLY A 23 -5.76 -1.60 -5.76
N VAL A 24 -7.03 -1.34 -6.14
CA VAL A 24 -7.39 -0.50 -7.31
C VAL A 24 -8.52 0.42 -6.90
N ILE A 25 -8.35 1.72 -7.14
CA ILE A 25 -9.38 2.72 -6.81
C ILE A 25 -9.30 3.91 -7.76
N PHE A 26 -10.44 4.52 -8.07
CA PHE A 26 -10.45 5.87 -8.60
C PHE A 26 -10.33 6.87 -7.45
N GLY A 27 -9.33 7.75 -7.53
CA GLY A 27 -9.14 8.82 -6.56
C GLY A 27 -10.14 9.97 -6.72
N PRO A 28 -10.16 10.92 -5.75
CA PRO A 28 -11.05 12.08 -5.82
C PRO A 28 -10.72 13.02 -6.99
N ASP A 29 -9.53 12.90 -7.55
CA ASP A 29 -9.06 13.60 -8.74
C ASP A 29 -9.48 12.91 -10.06
N GLY A 30 -10.26 11.82 -9.98
CA GLY A 30 -10.72 11.04 -11.11
C GLY A 30 -9.63 10.18 -11.78
N LYS A 31 -8.44 10.06 -11.15
CA LYS A 31 -7.36 9.21 -11.65
C LYS A 31 -7.46 7.80 -11.09
N LEU A 32 -6.91 6.85 -11.82
CA LEU A 32 -6.84 5.45 -11.42
C LEU A 32 -5.57 5.18 -10.62
N TYR A 33 -5.72 4.69 -9.40
CA TYR A 33 -4.61 4.27 -8.53
C TYR A 33 -4.55 2.76 -8.47
N ILE A 34 -3.35 2.20 -8.67
CA ILE A 34 -3.12 0.75 -8.73
C ILE A 34 -1.94 0.39 -7.84
N ALA A 35 -2.14 -0.50 -6.88
CA ALA A 35 -1.08 -1.00 -6.02
C ALA A 35 -0.55 -2.34 -6.51
N THR A 36 0.78 -2.48 -6.54
CA THR A 36 1.48 -3.74 -6.82
C THR A 36 2.31 -4.16 -5.62
N GLY A 37 2.32 -5.45 -5.32
CA GLY A 37 3.17 -6.00 -4.28
C GLY A 37 4.59 -6.32 -4.76
N GLU A 38 5.51 -6.48 -3.81
CA GLU A 38 6.93 -6.76 -4.10
C GLU A 38 7.21 -8.21 -4.52
N ARG A 39 6.28 -9.15 -4.23
CA ARG A 39 6.23 -10.57 -4.67
C ARG A 39 7.31 -11.48 -4.12
N ASN A 40 8.10 -11.05 -3.14
CA ASN A 40 9.06 -11.89 -2.45
C ASN A 40 8.53 -12.28 -1.06
N PHE A 41 8.53 -13.58 -0.76
CA PHE A 41 8.14 -14.07 0.56
C PHE A 41 9.25 -13.89 1.59
N TYR A 42 10.49 -14.03 1.17
CA TYR A 42 11.69 -13.87 2.00
C TYR A 42 12.53 -12.70 1.51
N GLU A 43 13.03 -11.90 2.43
CA GLU A 43 13.76 -10.67 2.14
C GLU A 43 15.10 -10.94 1.44
N HIS A 44 15.76 -12.06 1.74
CA HIS A 44 17.03 -12.45 1.07
C HIS A 44 16.88 -12.74 -0.43
N LEU A 45 15.65 -12.89 -0.92
CA LEU A 45 15.38 -13.04 -2.36
C LEU A 45 15.41 -11.70 -3.11
N ASN A 46 15.46 -10.57 -2.39
CA ASN A 46 15.65 -9.28 -3.01
C ASN A 46 17.07 -9.15 -3.57
N PRO A 47 17.24 -8.49 -4.72
CA PRO A 47 18.57 -8.10 -5.21
C PRO A 47 19.23 -7.07 -4.28
N LYS A 48 20.46 -6.65 -4.59
CA LYS A 48 21.17 -5.63 -3.82
C LYS A 48 20.36 -4.33 -3.69
N LEU A 49 19.68 -3.91 -4.78
CA LEU A 49 18.63 -2.89 -4.74
C LEU A 49 17.29 -3.61 -4.73
N PRO A 50 16.55 -3.60 -3.60
CA PRO A 50 15.28 -4.31 -3.49
C PRO A 50 14.24 -3.80 -4.50
N PHE A 51 13.42 -4.70 -5.04
CA PHE A 51 12.41 -4.35 -6.04
C PHE A 51 11.49 -3.19 -5.62
N ALA A 52 11.07 -3.16 -4.37
CA ALA A 52 10.22 -2.08 -3.88
C ALA A 52 10.92 -0.71 -3.82
N GLN A 53 12.26 -0.69 -3.80
CA GLN A 53 13.09 0.52 -3.79
C GLN A 53 13.62 0.90 -5.19
N ASP A 54 13.57 -0.02 -6.15
CA ASP A 54 14.03 0.21 -7.52
C ASP A 54 12.95 0.93 -8.33
N VAL A 55 13.18 2.18 -8.69
CA VAL A 55 12.22 3.00 -9.46
C VAL A 55 11.98 2.47 -10.88
N SER A 56 12.88 1.63 -11.41
CA SER A 56 12.76 1.00 -12.72
C SER A 56 11.93 -0.30 -12.71
N ASP A 57 11.57 -0.80 -11.52
CA ASP A 57 10.78 -2.01 -11.33
C ASP A 57 9.35 -1.67 -10.89
N ARG A 58 8.34 -2.37 -11.43
CA ARG A 58 6.93 -2.14 -11.08
C ARG A 58 6.47 -2.83 -9.81
N ARG A 59 7.29 -3.66 -9.19
CA ARG A 59 6.96 -4.35 -7.96
C ARG A 59 7.10 -3.44 -6.74
N GLY A 60 6.16 -3.55 -5.80
CA GLY A 60 6.18 -2.78 -4.56
C GLY A 60 5.94 -1.27 -4.75
N LYS A 61 4.96 -0.93 -5.58
CA LYS A 61 4.65 0.44 -5.99
C LYS A 61 3.16 0.74 -5.92
N ILE A 62 2.83 2.02 -5.90
CA ILE A 62 1.52 2.51 -6.28
C ILE A 62 1.68 3.38 -7.52
N PHE A 63 0.82 3.16 -8.51
CA PHE A 63 0.77 3.87 -9.78
C PHE A 63 -0.45 4.78 -9.83
N ARG A 64 -0.35 5.89 -10.57
CA ARG A 64 -1.47 6.80 -10.85
C ARG A 64 -1.54 7.06 -12.35
N LEU A 65 -2.70 6.77 -12.92
CA LEU A 65 -2.97 6.86 -14.35
C LEU A 65 -4.23 7.69 -14.62
N ASN A 66 -4.32 8.26 -15.82
CA ASN A 66 -5.59 8.76 -16.33
C ASN A 66 -6.55 7.58 -16.58
N PRO A 67 -7.87 7.81 -16.65
CA PRO A 67 -8.85 6.75 -16.93
C PRO A 67 -8.64 6.02 -18.25
N ASP A 68 -7.94 6.63 -19.20
CA ASP A 68 -7.58 6.04 -20.50
C ASP A 68 -6.23 5.30 -20.49
N GLY A 69 -5.57 5.22 -19.32
CA GLY A 69 -4.25 4.58 -19.14
C GLY A 69 -3.05 5.48 -19.45
N SER A 70 -3.26 6.69 -19.93
CA SER A 70 -2.18 7.67 -20.13
C SER A 70 -1.63 8.17 -18.77
N ILE A 71 -0.44 8.76 -18.80
CA ILE A 71 0.23 9.22 -17.57
C ILE A 71 -0.17 10.67 -17.29
N PRO A 72 -0.66 11.02 -16.08
CA PRO A 72 -0.88 12.40 -15.69
C PRO A 72 0.42 13.22 -15.67
N ASP A 73 0.38 14.44 -16.19
CA ASP A 73 1.54 15.34 -16.26
C ASP A 73 2.00 15.80 -14.87
N ASP A 74 1.12 15.75 -13.88
CA ASP A 74 1.35 16.13 -12.49
C ASP A 74 1.78 14.97 -11.57
N ASN A 75 2.16 13.83 -12.16
CA ASN A 75 2.75 12.74 -11.38
C ASN A 75 4.13 13.11 -10.83
N PRO A 76 4.53 12.57 -9.66
CA PRO A 76 5.86 12.80 -9.10
C PRO A 76 6.98 12.38 -10.06
N ASN A 77 8.07 13.13 -10.04
CA ASN A 77 9.26 12.82 -10.83
C ASN A 77 10.25 11.99 -10.01
N PHE A 78 10.49 10.75 -10.39
CA PHE A 78 11.47 9.85 -9.79
C PHE A 78 12.75 9.68 -10.64
N GLY A 79 12.94 10.51 -11.67
CA GLY A 79 14.07 10.45 -12.60
C GLY A 79 13.73 9.71 -13.89
N SER A 80 14.70 9.73 -14.82
CA SER A 80 14.54 9.20 -16.19
C SER A 80 14.32 7.69 -16.25
N ASP A 81 14.82 6.96 -15.27
CA ASP A 81 14.79 5.49 -15.25
C ASP A 81 13.49 4.95 -14.61
N ALA A 82 12.66 5.83 -14.07
CA ALA A 82 11.44 5.42 -13.38
C ALA A 82 10.41 4.84 -14.35
N VAL A 83 9.73 3.77 -13.90
CA VAL A 83 8.61 3.21 -14.65
C VAL A 83 7.47 4.20 -14.77
N SER A 84 6.83 4.21 -15.93
CA SER A 84 5.72 5.14 -16.23
C SER A 84 4.59 4.99 -15.23
N GLY A 85 4.03 6.11 -14.79
CA GLY A 85 2.89 6.16 -13.87
C GLY A 85 3.25 5.97 -12.40
N LEU A 86 4.52 5.82 -12.05
CA LEU A 86 4.96 5.68 -10.66
C LEU A 86 4.48 6.87 -9.83
N TYR A 87 3.80 6.58 -8.71
CA TYR A 87 3.26 7.59 -7.80
C TYR A 87 3.91 7.53 -6.41
N SER A 88 4.12 6.33 -5.89
CA SER A 88 4.87 6.07 -4.65
C SER A 88 5.52 4.69 -4.66
N LEU A 89 6.52 4.48 -3.79
CA LEU A 89 7.33 3.25 -3.75
C LEU A 89 7.53 2.75 -2.31
N GLY A 90 8.25 1.63 -2.19
CA GLY A 90 8.54 1.05 -0.88
C GLY A 90 7.35 0.31 -0.29
N ILE A 91 6.49 -0.27 -1.13
CA ILE A 91 5.30 -1.02 -0.74
C ILE A 91 5.61 -2.52 -0.70
N ARG A 92 5.24 -3.19 0.38
CA ARG A 92 5.37 -4.65 0.46
C ARG A 92 4.19 -5.36 -0.20
N ALA A 93 2.97 -5.15 0.29
CA ALA A 93 1.78 -5.78 -0.24
C ALA A 93 0.52 -5.01 0.20
N ALA A 94 0.23 -3.90 -0.48
CA ALA A 94 -1.02 -3.16 -0.26
C ALA A 94 -2.21 -3.98 -0.74
N GLN A 95 -3.19 -4.20 0.13
CA GLN A 95 -4.37 -5.04 -0.13
C GLN A 95 -5.65 -4.21 -0.26
N GLY A 96 -5.85 -3.26 0.64
CA GLY A 96 -7.01 -2.39 0.64
C GLY A 96 -6.65 -0.95 0.32
N MET A 97 -7.49 -0.29 -0.47
CA MET A 97 -7.42 1.15 -0.72
C MET A 97 -8.82 1.74 -0.58
N THR A 98 -8.93 2.90 0.05
CA THR A 98 -10.20 3.62 0.21
C THR A 98 -9.96 5.12 0.29
N ILE A 99 -11.03 5.90 0.13
CA ILE A 99 -11.00 7.36 0.31
C ILE A 99 -11.66 7.70 1.64
N ASP A 100 -10.97 8.45 2.48
CA ASP A 100 -11.59 9.17 3.57
C ASP A 100 -12.43 10.32 2.99
N THR A 101 -13.74 10.15 2.98
CA THR A 101 -14.66 11.11 2.36
C THR A 101 -14.70 12.47 3.06
N ARG A 102 -14.15 12.59 4.27
CA ARG A 102 -14.05 13.87 5.00
C ARG A 102 -12.92 14.75 4.43
N THR A 103 -11.82 14.10 4.02
CA THR A 103 -10.58 14.79 3.64
C THR A 103 -10.23 14.65 2.16
N GLY A 104 -10.84 13.67 1.47
CA GLY A 104 -10.49 13.29 0.10
C GLY A 104 -9.18 12.52 0.01
N LYS A 105 -8.52 12.18 1.11
CA LYS A 105 -7.25 11.44 1.10
C LYS A 105 -7.48 9.96 0.81
N ILE A 106 -6.59 9.39 0.02
CA ILE A 106 -6.55 7.94 -0.20
C ILE A 106 -5.75 7.31 0.94
N TRP A 107 -6.33 6.29 1.55
CA TRP A 107 -5.69 5.45 2.56
C TRP A 107 -5.50 4.05 2.00
N PHE A 108 -4.46 3.36 2.45
CA PHE A 108 -4.24 1.96 2.11
C PHE A 108 -3.76 1.15 3.30
N SER A 109 -4.12 -0.14 3.32
CA SER A 109 -3.62 -1.12 4.26
C SER A 109 -2.63 -2.05 3.58
N GLU A 110 -1.56 -2.42 4.27
CA GLU A 110 -0.59 -3.36 3.74
C GLU A 110 -0.11 -4.39 4.77
N HIS A 111 0.33 -5.53 4.26
CA HIS A 111 0.90 -6.58 5.08
C HIS A 111 2.31 -6.25 5.54
N GLY A 112 2.55 -6.38 6.84
CA GLY A 112 3.88 -6.54 7.40
C GLY A 112 4.49 -7.90 7.06
N THR A 113 5.61 -8.23 7.68
CA THR A 113 6.31 -9.51 7.44
C THR A 113 5.81 -10.64 8.34
N ILE A 114 6.21 -10.62 9.61
CA ILE A 114 5.74 -11.54 10.65
C ILE A 114 4.58 -10.89 11.40
N GLN A 115 4.69 -9.61 11.67
CA GLN A 115 3.73 -8.68 12.26
C GLN A 115 4.02 -7.29 11.68
N GLY A 116 3.36 -6.24 12.20
CA GLY A 116 3.57 -4.88 11.74
C GLY A 116 2.84 -4.61 10.42
N ASP A 117 1.62 -5.14 10.29
CA ASP A 117 0.70 -4.71 9.25
C ASP A 117 0.37 -3.23 9.45
N GLU A 118 0.15 -2.48 8.37
CA GLU A 118 0.14 -1.02 8.40
C GLU A 118 -1.11 -0.43 7.78
N LEU A 119 -1.48 0.76 8.29
CA LEU A 119 -2.44 1.67 7.69
C LEU A 119 -1.74 2.98 7.36
N ASN A 120 -1.79 3.34 6.10
CA ASN A 120 -1.03 4.44 5.52
C ASN A 120 -1.93 5.45 4.80
N ILE A 121 -1.52 6.73 4.75
CA ILE A 121 -2.07 7.73 3.83
C ILE A 121 -1.19 7.75 2.58
N LEU A 122 -1.82 7.67 1.40
CA LEU A 122 -1.12 7.76 0.13
C LEU A 122 -0.69 9.20 -0.15
N GLU A 123 0.61 9.40 -0.39
CA GLU A 123 1.20 10.68 -0.76
C GLU A 123 2.03 10.58 -2.03
N ALA A 124 1.98 11.63 -2.85
CA ALA A 124 2.77 11.74 -4.06
C ALA A 124 4.27 11.76 -3.74
N GLY A 125 5.05 10.92 -4.43
CA GLY A 125 6.50 10.87 -4.26
C GLY A 125 6.98 10.15 -3.00
N ALA A 126 6.08 9.67 -2.14
CA ALA A 126 6.45 9.04 -0.88
C ALA A 126 7.11 7.67 -1.09
N ASN A 127 8.06 7.36 -0.19
CA ASN A 127 8.68 6.04 -0.04
C ASN A 127 8.27 5.45 1.32
N TYR A 128 7.49 4.37 1.31
CA TYR A 128 7.00 3.71 2.53
C TYR A 128 8.01 2.74 3.15
N GLY A 129 9.18 2.64 2.56
CA GLY A 129 10.37 2.09 3.20
C GLY A 129 10.66 0.62 2.97
N TRP A 130 9.68 -0.20 2.58
CA TRP A 130 9.94 -1.63 2.39
C TRP A 130 11.04 -1.92 1.37
N PRO A 131 11.98 -2.85 1.60
CA PRO A 131 12.23 -3.58 2.85
C PRO A 131 13.22 -2.89 3.78
N ASN A 132 13.70 -1.68 3.44
CA ASN A 132 14.74 -0.97 4.18
C ASN A 132 14.26 -0.49 5.55
N ARG A 133 12.95 -0.20 5.65
CA ARG A 133 12.27 0.14 6.89
C ARG A 133 10.98 -0.68 6.99
N THR A 134 10.68 -1.18 8.18
CA THR A 134 9.44 -1.90 8.51
C THR A 134 9.14 -1.74 9.99
N THR A 135 7.86 -1.77 10.35
CA THR A 135 7.38 -1.81 11.73
C THR A 135 7.44 -3.22 12.32
N GLY A 136 7.56 -4.25 11.47
CA GLY A 136 7.66 -5.64 11.86
C GLY A 136 9.07 -6.23 11.76
N GLY A 137 9.21 -7.47 12.22
CA GLY A 137 10.43 -8.24 12.05
C GLY A 137 10.55 -8.86 10.66
N TYR A 138 11.76 -9.20 10.22
CA TYR A 138 12.00 -9.91 8.97
C TYR A 138 11.86 -11.43 9.13
N ARG A 139 11.35 -12.11 8.10
CA ARG A 139 11.30 -13.58 8.04
C ARG A 139 12.69 -14.18 7.84
N THR A 140 13.52 -13.52 7.06
CA THR A 140 14.91 -13.94 6.84
C THR A 140 15.76 -13.60 8.05
N LYS A 141 16.24 -14.65 8.72
CA LYS A 141 17.11 -14.49 9.89
C LYS A 141 18.35 -13.66 9.53
N ASN A 142 18.66 -12.68 10.37
CA ASN A 142 19.80 -11.77 10.20
C ASN A 142 19.77 -10.95 8.90
N TYR A 143 18.62 -10.80 8.27
CA TYR A 143 18.49 -9.89 7.13
C TYR A 143 18.83 -8.46 7.57
N LYS A 144 19.66 -7.83 6.77
CA LYS A 144 20.00 -6.42 6.90
C LYS A 144 19.67 -5.74 5.58
N PRO A 145 18.69 -4.85 5.54
CA PRO A 145 18.38 -4.09 4.35
C PRO A 145 19.58 -3.21 3.96
N ALA A 146 19.66 -2.87 2.68
CA ALA A 146 20.66 -1.92 2.21
C ALA A 146 20.39 -0.54 2.83
N GLU A 147 21.41 0.05 3.40
CA GLU A 147 21.33 1.46 3.80
C GLU A 147 21.37 2.32 2.53
N VAL A 148 20.43 3.26 2.43
CA VAL A 148 20.38 4.25 1.35
C VAL A 148 20.59 5.62 1.99
N GLU A 149 21.77 6.20 1.75
CA GLU A 149 22.12 7.50 2.31
C GLU A 149 21.12 8.58 1.84
N GLY A 150 20.61 9.35 2.78
CA GLY A 150 19.67 10.45 2.51
C GLY A 150 18.25 9.99 2.17
N ALA A 151 17.94 8.69 2.21
CA ALA A 151 16.57 8.23 1.97
C ALA A 151 15.63 8.70 3.08
N LEU A 152 14.52 9.29 2.67
CA LEU A 152 13.41 9.66 3.56
C LEU A 152 12.31 8.61 3.40
N TYR A 153 11.92 8.01 4.52
CA TYR A 153 10.83 7.04 4.55
C TYR A 153 9.64 7.62 5.28
N LYS A 154 8.45 7.36 4.73
CA LYS A 154 7.18 7.72 5.33
C LYS A 154 6.81 6.68 6.38
N ASP A 155 6.61 7.13 7.61
CA ASP A 155 6.08 6.27 8.67
C ASP A 155 4.58 6.02 8.46
N PRO A 156 4.06 4.82 8.82
CA PRO A 156 2.64 4.56 8.79
C PRO A 156 1.89 5.41 9.82
N ILE A 157 0.61 5.68 9.54
CA ILE A 157 -0.29 6.35 10.49
C ILE A 157 -0.63 5.42 11.66
N HIS A 158 -0.71 4.12 11.36
CA HIS A 158 -0.96 3.08 12.35
C HIS A 158 -0.29 1.78 11.94
N PHE A 159 0.14 1.00 12.90
CA PHE A 159 0.56 -0.38 12.68
C PHE A 159 0.02 -1.28 13.79
N TRP A 160 -0.20 -2.55 13.45
CA TRP A 160 -0.61 -3.56 14.43
C TRP A 160 0.60 -4.35 14.91
N GLU A 161 0.79 -4.41 16.23
CA GLU A 161 1.85 -5.20 16.85
C GLU A 161 1.68 -6.71 16.63
N ASN A 162 0.42 -7.14 16.52
CA ASN A 162 0.06 -8.52 16.18
C ASN A 162 -0.41 -8.59 14.73
N THR A 163 -0.21 -9.73 14.08
CA THR A 163 -0.62 -9.95 12.71
C THR A 163 -2.14 -9.87 12.57
N VAL A 164 -2.61 -8.96 11.74
CA VAL A 164 -4.00 -8.83 11.27
C VAL A 164 -4.13 -9.43 9.88
N ALA A 165 -3.11 -9.26 9.04
CA ALA A 165 -3.10 -9.60 7.62
C ALA A 165 -4.30 -8.97 6.88
N PRO A 166 -4.35 -7.63 6.74
CA PRO A 166 -5.47 -6.91 6.17
C PRO A 166 -5.75 -7.38 4.73
N THR A 167 -7.03 -7.67 4.42
CA THR A 167 -7.47 -8.13 3.10
C THR A 167 -8.22 -7.08 2.29
N GLY A 168 -8.49 -5.95 2.92
CA GLY A 168 -9.21 -4.84 2.33
C GLY A 168 -9.20 -3.62 3.24
N LEU A 169 -9.90 -2.58 2.83
CA LEU A 169 -10.05 -1.35 3.59
C LEU A 169 -11.29 -0.62 3.12
N VAL A 170 -12.15 -0.20 4.06
CA VAL A 170 -13.32 0.63 3.77
C VAL A 170 -13.36 1.78 4.75
N PHE A 171 -13.55 2.99 4.26
CA PHE A 171 -13.95 4.13 5.10
C PHE A 171 -15.46 4.13 5.26
N TYR A 172 -15.92 3.96 6.51
CA TYR A 172 -17.35 3.89 6.80
C TYR A 172 -17.92 5.28 7.08
N SER A 173 -18.75 5.76 6.16
CA SER A 173 -19.49 7.03 6.28
C SER A 173 -21.01 6.83 6.42
N GLY A 174 -21.46 5.57 6.50
CA GLY A 174 -22.87 5.19 6.58
C GLY A 174 -23.55 5.57 7.90
N THR A 175 -24.82 5.29 8.00
CA THR A 175 -25.69 5.63 9.16
C THR A 175 -26.22 4.41 9.90
N GLU A 176 -26.08 3.19 9.32
CA GLU A 176 -26.61 1.94 9.91
C GLU A 176 -25.89 1.59 11.23
N PHE A 177 -24.58 1.90 11.31
CA PHE A 177 -23.76 1.71 12.50
C PHE A 177 -23.20 3.07 12.93
N PRO A 178 -23.96 3.88 13.69
CA PRO A 178 -23.56 5.26 14.03
C PRO A 178 -22.22 5.34 14.76
N GLU A 179 -21.93 4.37 15.61
CA GLU A 179 -20.67 4.26 16.37
C GLU A 179 -19.45 3.94 15.51
N TRP A 180 -19.66 3.43 14.29
CA TRP A 180 -18.58 3.13 13.33
C TRP A 180 -18.32 4.28 12.34
N ARG A 181 -19.21 5.28 12.37
CA ARG A 181 -19.13 6.38 11.43
C ARG A 181 -17.78 7.10 11.53
N ASN A 182 -17.23 7.45 10.37
CA ASN A 182 -15.91 8.10 10.24
C ASN A 182 -14.74 7.24 10.75
N SER A 183 -14.86 5.92 10.63
CA SER A 183 -13.81 4.96 10.94
C SER A 183 -13.42 4.15 9.71
N PHE A 184 -12.22 3.62 9.72
CA PHE A 184 -11.82 2.60 8.77
C PHE A 184 -12.21 1.22 9.29
N ILE A 185 -12.77 0.40 8.41
CA ILE A 185 -13.08 -1.00 8.68
C ILE A 185 -12.08 -1.85 7.92
N VAL A 186 -11.35 -2.69 8.64
CA VAL A 186 -10.23 -3.47 8.13
C VAL A 186 -10.49 -4.95 8.40
N PRO A 187 -10.89 -5.73 7.38
CA PRO A 187 -10.98 -7.17 7.52
C PRO A 187 -9.58 -7.79 7.54
N GLY A 188 -9.34 -8.68 8.49
CA GLY A 188 -8.09 -9.39 8.69
C GLY A 188 -8.20 -10.87 8.36
N LEU A 189 -7.24 -11.40 7.59
CA LEU A 189 -7.13 -12.82 7.29
C LEU A 189 -6.70 -13.63 8.52
N SER A 190 -5.87 -13.01 9.37
CA SER A 190 -5.44 -13.64 10.61
C SER A 190 -6.63 -13.78 11.55
N LYS A 191 -6.95 -15.00 11.94
CA LYS A 191 -8.08 -15.38 12.82
C LYS A 191 -9.47 -14.99 12.31
N GLY A 192 -9.61 -14.50 11.06
CA GLY A 192 -10.89 -14.02 10.54
C GLY A 192 -11.39 -12.78 11.29
N SER A 193 -10.50 -11.87 11.63
CA SER A 193 -10.81 -10.68 12.44
C SER A 193 -11.43 -9.55 11.61
N LEU A 194 -12.15 -8.67 12.28
CA LEU A 194 -12.62 -7.39 11.75
C LEU A 194 -12.20 -6.28 12.71
N TRP A 195 -11.50 -5.28 12.18
CA TRP A 195 -10.99 -4.16 12.96
C TRP A 195 -11.71 -2.87 12.60
N ARG A 196 -11.92 -2.04 13.61
CA ARG A 196 -12.33 -0.65 13.45
C ARG A 196 -11.18 0.26 13.88
N VAL A 197 -10.83 1.20 13.01
CA VAL A 197 -9.79 2.21 13.27
C VAL A 197 -10.41 3.59 13.13
N ALA A 198 -10.62 4.27 14.25
CA ALA A 198 -11.16 5.62 14.25
C ALA A 198 -10.04 6.65 14.16
N THR A 199 -10.26 7.69 13.34
CA THR A 199 -9.26 8.72 13.07
C THR A 199 -9.81 10.13 13.22
N GLU A 200 -8.96 11.03 13.68
CA GLU A 200 -9.19 12.47 13.73
C GLU A 200 -7.93 13.21 13.30
N ASN A 201 -8.05 14.19 12.40
CA ASN A 201 -6.91 14.97 11.87
C ASN A 201 -5.75 14.08 11.36
N ASP A 202 -6.08 13.04 10.63
CA ASP A 202 -5.15 12.04 10.09
C ASP A 202 -4.37 11.23 11.15
N GLN A 203 -4.79 11.28 12.40
CA GLN A 203 -4.21 10.48 13.49
C GLN A 203 -5.20 9.41 13.95
N VAL A 204 -4.71 8.24 14.30
CA VAL A 204 -5.55 7.20 14.90
C VAL A 204 -5.83 7.54 16.36
N ILE A 205 -7.11 7.61 16.71
CA ILE A 205 -7.58 7.84 18.08
C ILE A 205 -8.03 6.55 18.79
N SER A 206 -8.41 5.53 18.03
CA SER A 206 -8.65 4.18 18.55
C SER A 206 -8.50 3.13 17.47
N SER A 207 -8.05 1.94 17.86
CA SER A 207 -8.01 0.73 17.03
C SER A 207 -8.51 -0.43 17.88
N GLU A 208 -9.57 -1.09 17.44
CA GLU A 208 -10.24 -2.17 18.20
C GLU A 208 -10.62 -3.32 17.28
N GLU A 209 -10.49 -4.53 17.79
CA GLU A 209 -11.00 -5.74 17.15
C GLU A 209 -12.49 -5.87 17.48
N LEU A 210 -13.31 -5.98 16.43
CA LEU A 210 -14.77 -6.11 16.58
C LEU A 210 -15.22 -7.56 16.69
N PHE A 211 -14.51 -8.47 15.96
CA PHE A 211 -14.79 -9.92 15.92
C PHE A 211 -13.48 -10.70 15.76
#